data_55f7d1e4760fa1f95fcdf96b85ec511c
#
_entry.id   55f7d1e4760fa1f95fcdf96b85ec511c
#
_cell.length_a   1.000
_cell.length_b   1.000
_cell.length_c   1.000
_cell.angle_alpha   90.00
_cell.angle_beta   90.00
_cell.angle_gamma   90.00
#
_symmetry.space_group_name_H-M   'P 1'
#
loop_
_entity.id
_entity.type
_entity.pdbx_description
1 polymer ?
#
loop_
_entity_poly.entity_id
_entity_poly.type
_entity_poly.pdbx_seq_one_letter_code
_entity_poly.pdbx_strand_id
1 'polypeptide(L)'
;HRINRRQRQMCIRDSLVGAWSDRLKSKLGRRHPFIYASIIPLAFCIWLLFIPPSSYDQIYLFFKLLILTICIRLAITFFETPRAALGPELTKDYDRRNTLNAMGLFFGYGGAILVGYVMLEYFLPETSEFMGSRAYLNPAGYEKLAYFAGIATLVLGFIAASSTHKHIKDLHVVPSRTNIRMKEIFNELIETLSNKSWLMIFFGGCLYALFLGLNTGIGNY
;
A
#
# COMPACT_ATOMS: atom_id res chain seq x y z
N HIS A 1 32.67 -5.73 -19.00
CA HIS A 1 31.48 -5.33 -19.78
C HIS A 1 30.19 -6.15 -19.50
N ARG A 2 30.31 -7.42 -18.98
CA ARG A 2 29.12 -8.26 -18.66
C ARG A 2 28.46 -7.95 -17.31
N ILE A 3 29.17 -7.37 -16.35
CA ILE A 3 28.64 -7.01 -15.01
C ILE A 3 27.64 -5.85 -15.10
N ASN A 4 27.83 -4.90 -16.00
CA ASN A 4 26.93 -3.75 -16.18
C ASN A 4 25.54 -4.11 -16.75
N ARG A 5 25.38 -5.24 -17.44
CA ARG A 5 24.06 -5.68 -17.93
C ARG A 5 23.18 -6.26 -16.82
N ARG A 6 23.76 -7.01 -15.86
CA ARG A 6 22.99 -7.60 -14.74
C ARG A 6 22.53 -6.55 -13.73
N GLN A 7 23.31 -5.49 -13.52
CA GLN A 7 22.87 -4.35 -12.70
C GLN A 7 21.76 -3.54 -13.36
N ARG A 8 21.65 -3.53 -14.69
CA ARG A 8 20.54 -2.87 -15.40
C ARG A 8 19.20 -3.58 -15.21
N GLN A 9 19.18 -4.91 -15.03
CA GLN A 9 17.95 -5.70 -14.86
C GLN A 9 17.28 -5.52 -13.49
N MET A 10 17.98 -5.01 -12.46
CA MET A 10 17.38 -4.73 -11.15
C MET A 10 16.58 -3.43 -11.08
N CYS A 11 16.65 -2.56 -12.10
CA CYS A 11 15.94 -1.26 -12.13
C CYS A 11 14.59 -1.29 -12.85
N ILE A 12 14.09 -2.45 -13.29
CA ILE A 12 12.91 -2.60 -14.17
C ILE A 12 11.58 -2.51 -13.38
N ARG A 13 11.62 -2.40 -12.07
CA ARG A 13 10.41 -2.30 -11.21
C ARG A 13 9.88 -0.88 -10.99
N ASP A 14 10.39 0.10 -11.70
CA ASP A 14 9.93 1.45 -11.51
C ASP A 14 8.58 1.65 -12.20
N SER A 15 7.51 1.42 -11.44
CA SER A 15 6.19 1.89 -11.81
C SER A 15 6.25 3.38 -12.20
N LEU A 16 5.31 3.86 -12.99
CA LEU A 16 5.23 5.28 -13.39
C LEU A 16 5.37 6.22 -12.16
N VAL A 17 4.80 5.82 -11.02
CA VAL A 17 4.90 6.54 -9.75
C VAL A 17 6.33 6.51 -9.21
N GLY A 18 7.03 5.38 -9.28
CA GLY A 18 8.44 5.27 -8.90
C GLY A 18 9.31 6.18 -9.75
N ALA A 19 9.16 6.08 -11.08
CA ALA A 19 9.91 6.91 -12.02
C ALA A 19 9.62 8.42 -11.86
N TRP A 20 8.40 8.77 -11.51
CA TRP A 20 8.01 10.15 -11.22
C TRP A 20 8.58 10.63 -9.89
N SER A 21 8.49 9.82 -8.84
CA SER A 21 9.06 10.14 -7.54
C SER A 21 10.59 10.32 -7.60
N ASP A 22 11.28 9.53 -8.41
CA ASP A 22 12.73 9.62 -8.56
C ASP A 22 13.22 10.88 -9.31
N ARG A 23 12.34 11.52 -10.08
CA ARG A 23 12.64 12.78 -10.79
C ARG A 23 12.46 14.04 -9.96
N LEU A 24 11.70 13.95 -8.88
CA LEU A 24 11.42 15.12 -8.05
C LEU A 24 12.65 15.52 -7.25
N LYS A 25 13.12 16.75 -7.45
CA LYS A 25 14.18 17.36 -6.64
C LYS A 25 13.54 18.24 -5.57
N SER A 26 13.45 17.74 -4.35
CA SER A 26 12.89 18.46 -3.21
C SER A 26 13.87 18.51 -2.04
N LYS A 27 13.75 19.53 -1.19
CA LYS A 27 14.48 19.63 0.09
C LYS A 27 14.17 18.43 1.03
N LEU A 28 13.00 17.82 0.87
CA LEU A 28 12.54 16.63 1.60
C LEU A 28 13.03 15.32 0.96
N GLY A 29 13.97 15.35 0.01
CA GLY A 29 14.38 14.20 -0.77
C GLY A 29 13.42 13.91 -1.93
N ARG A 30 13.69 12.86 -2.68
CA ARG A 30 12.93 12.52 -3.91
C ARG A 30 11.57 11.90 -3.61
N ARG A 31 11.49 11.04 -2.60
CA ARG A 31 10.35 10.14 -2.34
C ARG A 31 9.41 10.61 -1.24
N HIS A 32 9.93 11.30 -0.23
CA HIS A 32 9.14 11.76 0.93
C HIS A 32 7.98 12.69 0.56
N PRO A 33 8.09 13.62 -0.42
CA PRO A 33 6.94 14.45 -0.81
C PRO A 33 5.73 13.64 -1.27
N PHE A 34 5.95 12.53 -1.99
CA PHE A 34 4.86 11.64 -2.43
C PHE A 34 4.22 10.91 -1.27
N ILE A 35 5.05 10.43 -0.32
CA ILE A 35 4.56 9.76 0.89
C ILE A 35 3.69 10.73 1.70
N TYR A 36 4.18 11.94 1.97
CA TYR A 36 3.41 12.95 2.71
C TYR A 36 2.12 13.37 1.98
N ALA A 37 2.20 13.61 0.67
CA ALA A 37 1.05 14.03 -0.12
C ALA A 37 -0.04 12.95 -0.22
N SER A 38 0.32 11.66 -0.14
CA SER A 38 -0.64 10.56 -0.22
C SER A 38 -1.38 10.28 1.09
N ILE A 39 -0.82 10.65 2.24
CA ILE A 39 -1.42 10.38 3.55
C ILE A 39 -2.77 11.08 3.71
N ILE A 40 -2.86 12.36 3.31
CA ILE A 40 -4.07 13.16 3.48
C ILE A 40 -5.24 12.60 2.64
N PRO A 41 -5.09 12.40 1.31
CA PRO A 41 -6.18 11.83 0.52
C PRO A 41 -6.51 10.40 0.94
N LEU A 42 -5.52 9.60 1.38
CA LEU A 42 -5.77 8.25 1.88
C LEU A 42 -6.65 8.27 3.12
N ALA A 43 -6.29 9.06 4.12
CA ALA A 43 -7.06 9.18 5.35
C ALA A 43 -8.48 9.73 5.11
N PHE A 44 -8.61 10.72 4.23
CA PHE A 44 -9.90 11.28 3.85
C PHE A 44 -10.80 10.26 3.13
N CYS A 45 -10.25 9.50 2.20
CA CYS A 45 -11.01 8.45 1.50
C CYS A 45 -11.41 7.30 2.44
N ILE A 46 -10.55 6.91 3.39
CA ILE A 46 -10.89 5.91 4.41
C ILE A 46 -12.01 6.42 5.31
N TRP A 47 -11.91 7.66 5.77
CA TRP A 47 -12.97 8.30 6.56
C TRP A 47 -14.31 8.31 5.81
N LEU A 48 -14.33 8.73 4.53
CA LEU A 48 -15.55 8.73 3.71
C LEU A 48 -16.11 7.33 3.43
N LEU A 49 -15.23 6.31 3.38
CA LEU A 49 -15.64 4.93 3.12
C LEU A 49 -16.49 4.38 4.27
N PHE A 50 -16.09 4.66 5.51
CA PHE A 50 -16.77 4.15 6.71
C PHE A 50 -17.93 5.03 7.17
N ILE A 51 -18.07 6.26 6.69
CA ILE A 51 -19.24 7.10 7.00
C ILE A 51 -20.48 6.51 6.35
N PRO A 52 -21.59 6.35 7.14
CA PRO A 52 -22.87 5.91 6.61
C PRO A 52 -23.30 6.76 5.40
N PRO A 53 -23.85 6.16 4.36
CA PRO A 53 -24.26 6.89 3.17
C PRO A 53 -25.47 7.77 3.44
N SER A 54 -25.54 8.92 2.78
CA SER A 54 -26.69 9.82 2.82
C SER A 54 -27.90 9.29 2.07
N SER A 55 -27.72 8.33 1.18
CA SER A 55 -28.75 7.65 0.42
C SER A 55 -28.44 6.17 0.29
N TYR A 56 -29.47 5.33 0.38
CA TYR A 56 -29.39 3.89 0.20
C TYR A 56 -29.78 3.45 -1.23
N ASP A 57 -29.88 4.39 -2.16
CA ASP A 57 -30.04 4.04 -3.57
C ASP A 57 -28.84 3.22 -4.07
N GLN A 58 -29.11 2.09 -4.73
CA GLN A 58 -28.08 1.13 -5.16
C GLN A 58 -27.09 1.74 -6.15
N ILE A 59 -27.56 2.62 -7.04
CA ILE A 59 -26.72 3.29 -8.02
C ILE A 59 -25.75 4.23 -7.32
N TYR A 60 -26.25 5.02 -6.35
CA TYR A 60 -25.42 5.92 -5.55
C TYR A 60 -24.36 5.14 -4.75
N LEU A 61 -24.73 4.04 -4.09
CA LEU A 61 -23.82 3.22 -3.32
C LEU A 61 -22.74 2.60 -4.21
N PHE A 62 -23.11 2.12 -5.39
CA PHE A 62 -22.16 1.56 -6.36
C PHE A 62 -21.11 2.58 -6.76
N PHE A 63 -21.52 3.77 -7.19
CA PHE A 63 -20.57 4.81 -7.60
C PHE A 63 -19.75 5.34 -6.44
N LYS A 64 -20.32 5.51 -5.24
CA LYS A 64 -19.59 5.90 -4.02
C LYS A 64 -18.46 4.89 -3.74
N LEU A 65 -18.77 3.61 -3.68
CA LEU A 65 -17.78 2.55 -3.42
C LEU A 65 -16.74 2.46 -4.53
N LEU A 66 -17.16 2.54 -5.79
CA LEU A 66 -16.25 2.47 -6.94
C LEU A 66 -15.23 3.61 -6.90
N ILE A 67 -15.69 4.85 -6.77
CA ILE A 67 -14.82 6.02 -6.75
C ILE A 67 -13.88 5.99 -5.56
N LEU A 68 -14.41 5.73 -4.35
CA LEU A 68 -13.59 5.67 -3.14
C LEU A 68 -12.54 4.55 -3.21
N THR A 69 -12.90 3.37 -3.74
CA THR A 69 -11.96 2.27 -3.91
C THR A 69 -10.84 2.64 -4.87
N ILE A 70 -11.15 3.27 -6.00
CA ILE A 70 -10.14 3.75 -6.96
C ILE A 70 -9.23 4.79 -6.29
N CYS A 71 -9.79 5.77 -5.59
CA CYS A 71 -9.02 6.81 -4.91
C CYS A 71 -8.10 6.23 -3.82
N ILE A 72 -8.61 5.29 -3.00
CA ILE A 72 -7.81 4.60 -1.98
C ILE A 72 -6.66 3.81 -2.65
N ARG A 73 -6.94 3.06 -3.71
CA ARG A 73 -5.90 2.31 -4.44
C ARG A 73 -4.82 3.22 -5.01
N LEU A 74 -5.19 4.34 -5.58
CA LEU A 74 -4.24 5.34 -6.06
C LEU A 74 -3.42 5.92 -4.91
N ALA A 75 -4.05 6.36 -3.82
CA ALA A 75 -3.36 6.91 -2.67
C ALA A 75 -2.40 5.91 -2.03
N ILE A 76 -2.80 4.63 -1.88
CA ILE A 76 -1.93 3.54 -1.40
C ILE A 76 -0.74 3.36 -2.34
N THR A 77 -0.95 3.40 -3.67
CA THR A 77 0.15 3.26 -4.64
C THR A 77 1.16 4.39 -4.49
N PHE A 78 0.70 5.64 -4.31
CA PHE A 78 1.57 6.78 -4.07
C PHE A 78 2.30 6.72 -2.72
N PHE A 79 1.76 6.03 -1.74
CA PHE A 79 2.38 5.80 -0.44
C PHE A 79 3.39 4.64 -0.48
N GLU A 80 2.94 3.48 -0.93
CA GLU A 80 3.70 2.23 -0.83
C GLU A 80 4.85 2.13 -1.83
N THR A 81 4.66 2.60 -3.08
CA THR A 81 5.72 2.49 -4.09
C THR A 81 7.00 3.23 -3.69
N PRO A 82 6.97 4.52 -3.26
CA PRO A 82 8.16 5.19 -2.79
C PRO A 82 8.71 4.59 -1.49
N ARG A 83 7.84 4.14 -0.58
CA ARG A 83 8.22 3.49 0.68
C ARG A 83 8.96 2.16 0.46
N ALA A 84 8.43 1.30 -0.40
CA ALA A 84 9.05 0.01 -0.72
C ALA A 84 10.43 0.18 -1.34
N ALA A 85 10.61 1.22 -2.14
CA ALA A 85 11.88 1.55 -2.74
C ALA A 85 12.90 2.15 -1.76
N LEU A 86 12.46 2.72 -0.62
CA LEU A 86 13.36 3.19 0.45
C LEU A 86 14.06 2.02 1.17
N GLY A 87 13.42 0.89 1.36
CA GLY A 87 13.98 -0.25 2.09
C GLY A 87 15.38 -0.69 1.61
N PRO A 88 15.57 -0.97 0.32
CA PRO A 88 16.88 -1.29 -0.24
C PRO A 88 17.92 -0.15 -0.18
N GLU A 89 17.48 1.11 -0.09
CA GLU A 89 18.37 2.27 0.01
C GLU A 89 18.86 2.49 1.43
N LEU A 90 18.08 2.11 2.45
CA LEU A 90 18.41 2.28 3.87
C LEU A 90 19.55 1.35 4.32
N THR A 91 19.71 0.17 3.71
CA THR A 91 20.79 -0.75 4.05
C THR A 91 21.25 -1.56 2.85
N LYS A 92 22.57 -1.70 2.72
CA LYS A 92 23.22 -2.58 1.71
C LYS A 92 23.40 -4.01 2.22
N ASP A 93 23.29 -4.21 3.52
CA ASP A 93 23.45 -5.50 4.17
C ASP A 93 22.18 -6.34 3.96
N TYR A 94 22.38 -7.56 3.46
CA TYR A 94 21.31 -8.51 3.16
C TYR A 94 20.53 -8.92 4.43
N ASP A 95 21.22 -9.20 5.51
CA ASP A 95 20.61 -9.67 6.76
C ASP A 95 19.76 -8.58 7.42
N ARG A 96 20.26 -7.35 7.43
CA ARG A 96 19.49 -6.19 7.92
C ARG A 96 18.27 -5.92 7.07
N ARG A 97 18.36 -6.09 5.75
CA ARG A 97 17.20 -5.94 4.85
C ARG A 97 16.15 -7.00 5.13
N ASN A 98 16.57 -8.25 5.34
CA ASN A 98 15.67 -9.35 5.70
C ASN A 98 14.99 -9.10 7.05
N THR A 99 15.73 -8.63 8.04
CA THR A 99 15.19 -8.23 9.35
C THR A 99 14.17 -7.11 9.23
N LEU A 100 14.43 -6.07 8.42
CA LEU A 100 13.46 -4.98 8.18
C LEU A 100 12.16 -5.50 7.56
N ASN A 101 12.25 -6.41 6.59
CA ASN A 101 11.08 -7.02 5.97
C ASN A 101 10.30 -7.89 6.98
N ALA A 102 11.00 -8.70 7.76
CA ALA A 102 10.39 -9.55 8.79
C ALA A 102 9.67 -8.71 9.85
N MET A 103 10.29 -7.63 10.33
CA MET A 103 9.64 -6.69 11.24
C MET A 103 8.43 -6.01 10.60
N GLY A 104 8.53 -5.61 9.33
CA GLY A 104 7.40 -5.04 8.59
C GLY A 104 6.19 -5.99 8.53
N LEU A 105 6.42 -7.28 8.28
CA LEU A 105 5.39 -8.31 8.29
C LEU A 105 4.82 -8.54 9.70
N PHE A 106 5.68 -8.65 10.70
CA PHE A 106 5.27 -8.84 12.10
C PHE A 106 4.33 -7.72 12.59
N PHE A 107 4.74 -6.46 12.40
CA PHE A 107 3.91 -5.32 12.77
C PHE A 107 2.69 -5.17 11.87
N GLY A 108 2.78 -5.56 10.60
CA GLY A 108 1.64 -5.55 9.67
C GLY A 108 0.54 -6.51 10.10
N TYR A 109 0.86 -7.78 10.33
CA TYR A 109 -0.11 -8.77 10.79
C TYR A 109 -0.57 -8.52 12.24
N GLY A 110 0.36 -8.20 13.14
CA GLY A 110 0.04 -7.86 14.52
C GLY A 110 -0.88 -6.64 14.62
N GLY A 111 -0.61 -5.61 13.83
CA GLY A 111 -1.46 -4.43 13.71
C GLY A 111 -2.85 -4.74 13.17
N ALA A 112 -2.95 -5.60 12.15
CA ALA A 112 -4.24 -6.02 11.59
C ALA A 112 -5.10 -6.77 12.62
N ILE A 113 -4.50 -7.68 13.39
CA ILE A 113 -5.19 -8.40 14.48
C ILE A 113 -5.64 -7.43 15.57
N LEU A 114 -4.76 -6.52 15.99
CA LEU A 114 -5.08 -5.52 17.02
C LEU A 114 -6.23 -4.63 16.59
N VAL A 115 -6.18 -4.09 15.36
CA VAL A 115 -7.25 -3.22 14.83
C VAL A 115 -8.55 -4.00 14.70
N GLY A 116 -8.51 -5.25 14.24
CA GLY A 116 -9.69 -6.12 14.16
C GLY A 116 -10.33 -6.35 15.53
N TYR A 117 -9.54 -6.63 16.56
CA TYR A 117 -10.02 -6.77 17.93
C TYR A 117 -10.63 -5.48 18.46
N VAL A 118 -9.93 -4.35 18.34
CA VAL A 118 -10.44 -3.03 18.77
C VAL A 118 -11.72 -2.66 18.03
N MET A 119 -11.81 -2.98 16.73
CA MET A 119 -13.00 -2.72 15.93
C MET A 119 -14.23 -3.46 16.49
N LEU A 120 -14.08 -4.75 16.80
CA LEU A 120 -15.18 -5.57 17.32
C LEU A 120 -15.58 -5.19 18.74
N GLU A 121 -14.61 -5.01 19.63
CA GLU A 121 -14.85 -4.79 21.05
C GLU A 121 -15.42 -3.40 21.35
N TYR A 122 -14.87 -2.37 20.68
CA TYR A 122 -15.19 -0.97 21.04
C TYR A 122 -16.11 -0.27 20.05
N PHE A 123 -16.03 -0.59 18.76
CA PHE A 123 -16.81 0.13 17.74
C PHE A 123 -18.05 -0.62 17.28
N LEU A 124 -17.98 -1.94 17.24
CA LEU A 124 -19.07 -2.80 16.80
C LEU A 124 -19.46 -3.81 17.89
N PRO A 125 -19.78 -3.35 19.12
CA PRO A 125 -20.19 -4.26 20.18
C PRO A 125 -21.48 -4.98 19.83
N GLU A 126 -21.63 -6.18 20.35
CA GLU A 126 -22.88 -6.92 20.22
C GLU A 126 -24.04 -6.17 20.87
N THR A 127 -25.15 -6.10 20.16
CA THR A 127 -26.42 -5.55 20.61
C THR A 127 -27.53 -6.60 20.53
N SER A 128 -28.65 -6.42 21.19
CA SER A 128 -29.78 -7.36 21.16
C SER A 128 -30.28 -7.70 19.74
N GLU A 129 -30.09 -6.80 18.78
CA GLU A 129 -30.46 -6.98 17.38
C GLU A 129 -29.31 -7.58 16.54
N PHE A 130 -28.06 -7.35 16.94
CA PHE A 130 -26.85 -7.74 16.20
C PHE A 130 -25.91 -8.55 17.09
N MET A 131 -26.22 -9.85 17.27
CA MET A 131 -25.43 -10.79 18.07
C MET A 131 -24.44 -11.60 17.22
N GLY A 132 -23.29 -11.90 17.78
CA GLY A 132 -22.25 -12.76 17.17
C GLY A 132 -21.75 -12.19 15.85
N SER A 133 -21.76 -13.01 14.79
CA SER A 133 -21.31 -12.62 13.46
C SER A 133 -22.11 -11.48 12.80
N ARG A 134 -23.28 -11.13 13.35
CA ARG A 134 -24.09 -9.99 12.88
C ARG A 134 -23.66 -8.63 13.45
N ALA A 135 -22.77 -8.61 14.44
CA ALA A 135 -22.25 -7.35 15.01
C ALA A 135 -21.61 -6.44 13.94
N TYR A 136 -21.03 -7.04 12.88
CA TYR A 136 -20.51 -6.28 11.73
C TYR A 136 -21.57 -5.52 10.94
N LEU A 137 -22.84 -5.84 11.08
CA LEU A 137 -23.93 -5.19 10.36
C LEU A 137 -24.51 -4.00 11.15
N ASN A 138 -24.00 -3.72 12.34
CA ASN A 138 -24.46 -2.62 13.17
C ASN A 138 -23.99 -1.26 12.60
N PRO A 139 -24.87 -0.43 12.02
CA PRO A 139 -24.47 0.81 11.37
C PRO A 139 -24.00 1.89 12.36
N ALA A 140 -24.45 1.83 13.63
CA ALA A 140 -24.20 2.88 14.61
C ALA A 140 -22.70 3.00 15.00
N GLY A 141 -21.93 1.92 14.89
CA GLY A 141 -20.51 1.91 15.22
C GLY A 141 -19.63 2.47 14.11
N TYR A 142 -20.11 2.41 12.86
CA TYR A 142 -19.30 2.78 11.70
C TYR A 142 -18.93 4.26 11.64
N GLU A 143 -19.76 5.13 12.14
CA GLU A 143 -19.46 6.56 12.20
C GLU A 143 -18.23 6.84 13.10
N LYS A 144 -18.23 6.27 14.32
CA LYS A 144 -17.10 6.39 15.25
C LYS A 144 -15.84 5.73 14.67
N LEU A 145 -16.01 4.57 14.03
CA LEU A 145 -14.94 3.86 13.35
C LEU A 145 -14.33 4.69 12.21
N ALA A 146 -15.14 5.43 11.44
CA ALA A 146 -14.68 6.31 10.38
C ALA A 146 -13.71 7.37 10.89
N TYR A 147 -14.08 8.07 11.98
CA TYR A 147 -13.23 9.07 12.60
C TYR A 147 -11.94 8.46 13.15
N PHE A 148 -12.05 7.33 13.86
CA PHE A 148 -10.88 6.62 14.38
C PHE A 148 -9.93 6.18 13.26
N ALA A 149 -10.44 5.52 12.23
CA ALA A 149 -9.65 5.03 11.11
C ALA A 149 -8.98 6.17 10.32
N GLY A 150 -9.71 7.26 10.05
CA GLY A 150 -9.17 8.44 9.38
C GLY A 150 -8.05 9.10 10.19
N ILE A 151 -8.25 9.35 11.48
CA ILE A 151 -7.26 9.97 12.37
C ILE A 151 -6.06 9.04 12.55
N ALA A 152 -6.30 7.74 12.79
CA ALA A 152 -5.22 6.77 12.93
C ALA A 152 -4.35 6.69 11.66
N THR A 153 -4.97 6.70 10.48
CA THR A 153 -4.25 6.72 9.19
C THR A 153 -3.41 7.97 9.05
N LEU A 154 -3.94 9.14 9.41
CA LEU A 154 -3.16 10.39 9.39
C LEU A 154 -1.96 10.32 10.35
N VAL A 155 -2.20 10.01 11.61
CA VAL A 155 -1.16 10.03 12.66
C VAL A 155 -0.08 8.99 12.36
N LEU A 156 -0.47 7.74 12.13
CA LEU A 156 0.48 6.65 11.83
C LEU A 156 1.20 6.86 10.51
N GLY A 157 0.52 7.38 9.50
CA GLY A 157 1.13 7.73 8.21
C GLY A 157 2.20 8.81 8.36
N PHE A 158 1.92 9.88 9.12
CA PHE A 158 2.91 10.93 9.40
C PHE A 158 4.07 10.42 10.26
N ILE A 159 3.83 9.59 11.27
CA ILE A 159 4.88 8.97 12.07
C ILE A 159 5.77 8.10 11.17
N ALA A 160 5.19 7.26 10.31
CA ALA A 160 5.93 6.42 9.38
C ALA A 160 6.77 7.24 8.39
N ALA A 161 6.22 8.32 7.84
CA ALA A 161 6.93 9.21 6.94
C ALA A 161 8.07 9.97 7.63
N SER A 162 7.84 10.47 8.85
CA SER A 162 8.84 11.25 9.61
C SER A 162 9.97 10.39 10.16
N SER A 163 9.71 9.12 10.51
CA SER A 163 10.72 8.21 11.04
C SER A 163 11.88 7.96 10.06
N THR A 164 11.59 7.97 8.77
CA THR A 164 12.59 7.78 7.70
C THR A 164 13.27 9.08 7.26
N HIS A 165 12.82 10.24 7.75
CA HIS A 165 13.32 11.55 7.36
C HIS A 165 14.81 11.77 7.70
N LYS A 166 15.27 11.19 8.80
CA LYS A 166 16.68 11.32 9.26
C LYS A 166 17.67 10.73 8.26
N HIS A 167 17.25 9.73 7.48
CA HIS A 167 18.10 9.01 6.53
C HIS A 167 18.11 9.62 5.12
N ILE A 168 17.38 10.73 4.88
CA ILE A 168 17.34 11.38 3.55
C ILE A 168 18.74 11.77 3.05
N LYS A 169 19.62 12.20 3.94
CA LYS A 169 20.98 12.65 3.60
C LYS A 169 21.88 11.49 3.18
N ASP A 170 21.59 10.27 3.64
CA ASP A 170 22.40 9.07 3.41
C ASP A 170 21.91 8.27 2.20
N LEU A 171 20.77 8.66 1.61
CA LEU A 171 20.20 7.99 0.47
C LEU A 171 21.08 8.14 -0.77
N HIS A 172 21.47 7.02 -1.35
CA HIS A 172 22.28 6.99 -2.58
C HIS A 172 21.54 7.70 -3.72
N VAL A 173 22.21 8.70 -4.30
CA VAL A 173 21.75 9.37 -5.51
C VAL A 173 21.95 8.40 -6.69
N VAL A 174 20.90 7.67 -7.04
CA VAL A 174 20.88 6.92 -8.29
C VAL A 174 20.83 7.93 -9.44
N PRO A 175 21.74 7.87 -10.43
CA PRO A 175 21.70 8.79 -11.57
C PRO A 175 20.35 8.63 -12.27
N SER A 176 19.55 9.71 -12.31
CA SER A 176 18.25 9.72 -12.97
C SER A 176 18.45 9.51 -14.47
N ARG A 177 17.83 8.48 -15.03
CA ARG A 177 17.69 8.35 -16.48
C ARG A 177 16.79 9.48 -16.99
N THR A 178 17.37 10.32 -17.80
CA THR A 178 16.72 11.55 -18.28
C THR A 178 15.61 11.35 -19.31
N ASN A 179 15.54 10.21 -19.99
CA ASN A 179 14.52 9.93 -20.99
C ASN A 179 14.14 8.45 -20.99
N ILE A 180 12.99 8.13 -20.41
CA ILE A 180 12.34 6.83 -20.58
C ILE A 180 11.43 6.94 -21.80
N ARG A 181 11.77 6.27 -22.90
CA ARG A 181 10.89 6.13 -24.05
C ARG A 181 9.87 5.03 -23.77
N MET A 182 8.60 5.27 -24.04
CA MET A 182 7.53 4.26 -23.85
C MET A 182 7.86 2.95 -24.57
N LYS A 183 8.55 3.00 -25.70
CA LYS A 183 9.00 1.83 -26.44
C LYS A 183 10.03 0.98 -25.67
N GLU A 184 10.88 1.61 -24.85
CA GLU A 184 11.83 0.90 -24.00
C GLU A 184 11.13 0.16 -22.86
N ILE A 185 10.11 0.78 -22.25
CA ILE A 185 9.27 0.15 -21.22
C ILE A 185 8.57 -1.08 -21.79
N PHE A 186 8.02 -0.97 -23.01
CA PHE A 186 7.29 -2.06 -23.64
C PHE A 186 8.22 -3.24 -23.99
N ASN A 187 9.41 -2.96 -24.50
CA ASN A 187 10.42 -4.00 -24.79
C ASN A 187 10.93 -4.69 -23.50
N GLU A 188 11.14 -3.92 -22.43
CA GLU A 188 11.53 -4.45 -21.12
C GLU A 188 10.42 -5.32 -20.51
N LEU A 189 9.16 -4.98 -20.73
CA LEU A 189 8.00 -5.79 -20.33
C LEU A 189 7.99 -7.13 -21.06
N ILE A 190 8.17 -7.13 -22.37
CA ILE A 190 8.23 -8.37 -23.18
C ILE A 190 9.41 -9.25 -22.75
N GLU A 191 10.59 -8.67 -22.54
CA GLU A 191 11.76 -9.40 -22.06
C GLU A 191 11.53 -10.04 -20.69
N THR A 192 10.84 -9.31 -19.78
CA THR A 192 10.45 -9.81 -18.45
C THR A 192 9.47 -10.98 -18.56
N LEU A 193 8.46 -10.86 -19.41
CA LEU A 193 7.47 -11.92 -19.68
C LEU A 193 8.08 -13.14 -20.36
N SER A 194 9.20 -13.00 -21.05
CA SER A 194 9.93 -14.11 -21.67
C SER A 194 10.81 -14.88 -20.68
N ASN A 195 11.00 -14.38 -19.46
CA ASN A 195 11.88 -15.01 -18.47
C ASN A 195 11.13 -16.11 -17.72
N LYS A 196 11.51 -17.38 -17.93
CA LYS A 196 10.86 -18.55 -17.30
C LYS A 196 10.84 -18.48 -15.76
N SER A 197 11.92 -18.03 -15.14
CA SER A 197 12.00 -17.91 -13.67
C SER A 197 11.02 -16.86 -13.15
N TRP A 198 10.87 -15.76 -13.87
CA TRP A 198 9.89 -14.72 -13.53
C TRP A 198 8.47 -15.24 -13.68
N LEU A 199 8.16 -15.96 -14.78
CA LEU A 199 6.85 -16.56 -15.00
C LEU A 199 6.49 -17.56 -13.91
N MET A 200 7.41 -18.42 -13.46
CA MET A 200 7.16 -19.35 -12.36
C MET A 200 6.79 -18.62 -11.06
N ILE A 201 7.52 -17.57 -10.72
CA ILE A 201 7.22 -16.75 -9.52
C ILE A 201 5.88 -16.03 -9.68
N PHE A 202 5.59 -15.51 -10.87
CA PHE A 202 4.33 -14.83 -11.17
C PHE A 202 3.13 -15.77 -11.03
N PHE A 203 3.18 -16.95 -11.66
CA PHE A 203 2.10 -17.95 -11.55
C PHE A 203 1.95 -18.48 -10.12
N GLY A 204 3.05 -18.73 -9.41
CA GLY A 204 3.02 -19.07 -7.99
C GLY A 204 2.34 -18.01 -7.14
N GLY A 205 2.65 -16.73 -7.39
CA GLY A 205 2.00 -15.60 -6.75
C GLY A 205 0.50 -15.48 -7.08
N CYS A 206 0.11 -15.73 -8.33
CA CYS A 206 -1.30 -15.78 -8.74
C CYS A 206 -2.07 -16.90 -8.02
N LEU A 207 -1.52 -18.10 -7.97
CA LEU A 207 -2.12 -19.22 -7.25
C LEU A 207 -2.27 -18.93 -5.76
N TYR A 208 -1.25 -18.35 -5.14
CA TYR A 208 -1.30 -17.92 -3.75
C TYR A 208 -2.37 -16.85 -3.50
N ALA A 209 -2.48 -15.86 -4.39
CA ALA A 209 -3.52 -14.82 -4.31
C ALA A 209 -4.93 -15.39 -4.48
N LEU A 210 -5.12 -16.37 -5.39
CA LEU A 210 -6.38 -17.09 -5.54
C LEU A 210 -6.73 -17.87 -4.27
N PHE A 211 -5.77 -18.58 -3.69
CA PHE A 211 -5.97 -19.30 -2.43
C PHE A 211 -6.40 -18.36 -1.29
N LEU A 212 -5.71 -17.22 -1.13
CA LEU A 212 -6.08 -16.21 -0.13
C LEU A 212 -7.49 -15.65 -0.40
N GLY A 213 -7.80 -15.33 -1.66
CA GLY A 213 -9.11 -14.81 -2.06
C GLY A 213 -10.24 -15.80 -1.77
N LEU A 214 -10.04 -17.07 -2.06
CA LEU A 214 -11.01 -18.13 -1.74
C LEU A 214 -11.17 -18.30 -0.23
N ASN A 215 -10.06 -18.32 0.53
CA ASN A 215 -10.11 -18.49 1.98
C ASN A 215 -10.85 -17.32 2.65
N THR A 216 -10.59 -16.09 2.24
CA THR A 216 -11.31 -14.91 2.76
C THR A 216 -12.77 -14.86 2.30
N GLY A 217 -13.07 -15.31 1.07
CA GLY A 217 -14.43 -15.37 0.54
C GLY A 217 -15.29 -16.42 1.26
N ILE A 218 -14.75 -17.63 1.47
CA ILE A 218 -15.48 -18.73 2.13
C ILE A 218 -15.52 -18.57 3.65
N GLY A 219 -14.47 -18.00 4.26
CA GLY A 219 -14.38 -17.83 5.71
C GLY A 219 -15.38 -16.84 6.31
N ASN A 220 -16.11 -16.09 5.48
CA ASN A 220 -17.16 -15.17 5.89
C ASN A 220 -18.58 -15.76 5.81
N TYR A 221 -18.70 -17.01 5.38
CA TYR A 221 -19.95 -17.78 5.37
C TYR A 221 -19.91 -18.91 6.40
#